data_c583927b40141dc0f89bba46f1b118ee
#
_entry.id   c583927b40141dc0f89bba46f1b118ee
#
_cell.length_a   1.000
_cell.length_b   1.000
_cell.length_c   1.000
_cell.angle_alpha   90.00
_cell.angle_beta   90.00
_cell.angle_gamma   90.00
#
_symmetry.space_group_name_H-M   'P 1'
#
loop_
_entity.id
_entity.type
_entity.pdbx_description
1 polymer ?
#
loop_
_entity_poly.entity_id
_entity_poly.type
_entity_poly.pdbx_seq_one_letter_code
_entity_poly.pdbx_strand_id
1 'polypeptide(L)'
;MSRPFDRLAEAIASLRQPAKIASFLQELLTPGELHDLGLRWELVELLAVGMSQRQIAAKLGFSLCKITRGAKILKKRNGAVAI
;
A
#
# COMPACT_ATOMS: atom_id res chain seq x y z
N MET A 1 22.41 5.31 12.28
CA MET A 1 22.12 3.91 11.90
C MET A 1 20.72 3.78 11.32
N SER A 2 20.61 3.07 10.22
CA SER A 2 19.30 2.86 9.60
C SER A 2 18.47 1.83 10.35
N ARG A 3 17.17 2.08 10.42
CA ARG A 3 16.23 1.12 10.98
C ARG A 3 16.08 -0.06 10.01
N PRO A 4 15.65 -1.25 10.50
CA PRO A 4 15.41 -2.37 9.60
C PRO A 4 14.44 -2.03 8.45
N PHE A 5 13.42 -1.23 8.72
CA PHE A 5 12.48 -0.79 7.69
C PHE A 5 13.17 0.03 6.60
N ASP A 6 14.11 0.90 6.96
CA ASP A 6 14.84 1.71 5.99
C ASP A 6 15.71 0.81 5.08
N ARG A 7 16.32 -0.21 5.67
CA ARG A 7 17.11 -1.18 4.89
C ARG A 7 16.23 -1.99 3.96
N LEU A 8 15.01 -2.33 4.38
CA LEU A 8 14.04 -2.99 3.51
C LEU A 8 13.68 -2.12 2.31
N ALA A 9 13.41 -0.85 2.55
CA ALA A 9 13.09 0.08 1.47
C ALA A 9 14.24 0.20 0.46
N GLU A 10 15.48 0.25 0.95
CA GLU A 10 16.67 0.27 0.09
C GLU A 10 16.79 -1.01 -0.74
N ALA A 11 16.52 -2.17 -0.12
CA ALA A 11 16.55 -3.45 -0.82
C ALA A 11 15.53 -3.49 -1.94
N ILE A 12 14.31 -3.03 -1.68
CA ILE A 12 13.25 -2.98 -2.70
C ILE A 12 13.66 -2.05 -3.84
N ALA A 13 14.19 -0.87 -3.51
CA ALA A 13 14.61 0.10 -4.51
C ALA A 13 15.71 -0.45 -5.42
N SER A 14 16.58 -1.29 -4.89
CA SER A 14 17.68 -1.88 -5.67
C SER A 14 17.21 -2.90 -6.70
N LEU A 15 16.03 -3.49 -6.53
CA LEU A 15 15.51 -4.51 -7.44
C LEU A 15 15.02 -3.93 -8.76
N ARG A 16 14.46 -2.75 -8.74
CA ARG A 16 14.02 -1.96 -9.92
C ARG A 16 12.93 -2.58 -10.79
N GLN A 17 12.82 -3.89 -10.88
CA GLN A 17 11.84 -4.56 -11.74
C GLN A 17 10.67 -5.05 -10.92
N PRO A 18 9.41 -4.79 -11.37
CA PRO A 18 8.22 -5.23 -10.64
C PRO A 18 8.20 -6.74 -10.34
N ALA A 19 8.61 -7.56 -11.30
CA ALA A 19 8.63 -9.01 -11.10
C ALA A 19 9.59 -9.43 -9.99
N LYS A 20 10.75 -8.80 -9.91
CA LYS A 20 11.74 -9.08 -8.87
C LYS A 20 11.26 -8.62 -7.49
N ILE A 21 10.63 -7.45 -7.45
CA ILE A 21 10.05 -6.93 -6.22
C ILE A 21 8.93 -7.84 -5.72
N ALA A 22 8.07 -8.29 -6.62
CA ALA A 22 6.98 -9.21 -6.27
C ALA A 22 7.53 -10.52 -5.69
N SER A 23 8.53 -11.12 -6.33
CA SER A 23 9.16 -12.33 -5.84
C SER A 23 9.79 -12.14 -4.47
N PHE A 24 10.48 -11.03 -4.27
CA PHE A 24 11.11 -10.68 -3.00
C PHE A 24 10.06 -10.57 -1.89
N LEU A 25 8.96 -9.88 -2.14
CA LEU A 25 7.89 -9.72 -1.17
C LEU A 25 7.20 -11.05 -0.86
N GLN A 26 7.02 -11.91 -1.88
CA GLN A 26 6.43 -13.24 -1.69
C GLN A 26 7.29 -14.13 -0.80
N GLU A 27 8.60 -13.98 -0.84
CA GLU A 27 9.50 -14.73 0.04
C GLU A 27 9.52 -14.15 1.46
N LEU A 28 9.39 -12.83 1.58
CA LEU A 28 9.51 -12.15 2.86
C LEU A 28 8.21 -12.19 3.68
N LEU A 29 7.07 -12.13 3.02
CA LEU A 29 5.77 -12.00 3.66
C LEU A 29 4.95 -13.29 3.54
N THR A 30 4.05 -13.49 4.52
CA THR A 30 3.07 -14.59 4.43
C THR A 30 2.02 -14.28 3.38
N PRO A 31 1.29 -15.30 2.86
CA PRO A 31 0.19 -15.06 1.92
C PRO A 31 -0.87 -14.09 2.47
N GLY A 32 -1.19 -14.18 3.76
CA GLY A 32 -2.14 -13.26 4.40
C GLY A 32 -1.63 -11.83 4.41
N GLU A 33 -0.35 -11.65 4.70
CA GLU A 33 0.27 -10.32 4.69
C GLU A 33 0.30 -9.73 3.29
N LEU A 34 0.57 -10.54 2.28
CA LEU A 34 0.54 -10.09 0.89
C LEU A 34 -0.85 -9.66 0.46
N HIS A 35 -1.87 -10.42 0.86
CA HIS A 35 -3.25 -10.11 0.58
C HIS A 35 -3.64 -8.76 1.21
N ASP A 36 -3.32 -8.56 2.47
CA ASP A 36 -3.62 -7.33 3.19
C ASP A 36 -2.89 -6.13 2.58
N LEU A 37 -1.64 -6.32 2.19
CA LEU A 37 -0.85 -5.27 1.57
C LEU A 37 -1.48 -4.84 0.23
N GLY A 38 -1.89 -5.82 -0.58
CA GLY A 38 -2.55 -5.56 -1.85
C GLY A 38 -3.88 -4.81 -1.68
N LEU A 39 -4.67 -5.19 -0.67
CA LEU A 39 -5.93 -4.51 -0.37
C LEU A 39 -5.70 -3.07 0.08
N ARG A 40 -4.68 -2.82 0.89
CA ARG A 40 -4.34 -1.45 1.30
C ARG A 40 -3.94 -0.58 0.13
N TRP A 41 -3.19 -1.14 -0.80
CA TRP A 41 -2.82 -0.42 -2.01
C TRP A 41 -4.03 -0.14 -2.89
N GLU A 42 -4.91 -1.12 -3.09
CA GLU A 42 -6.15 -0.94 -3.85
C GLU A 42 -7.02 0.15 -3.22
N LEU A 43 -7.08 0.19 -1.89
CA LEU A 43 -7.79 1.25 -1.16
C LEU A 43 -7.26 2.64 -1.56
N VAL A 44 -5.95 2.80 -1.56
CA VAL A 44 -5.33 4.08 -1.93
C VAL A 44 -5.66 4.44 -3.37
N GLU A 45 -5.60 3.48 -4.28
CA GLU A 45 -5.93 3.70 -5.69
C GLU A 45 -7.39 4.14 -5.87
N LEU A 46 -8.33 3.49 -5.18
CA LEU A 46 -9.75 3.83 -5.27
C LEU A 46 -10.03 5.22 -4.71
N LEU A 47 -9.38 5.60 -3.63
CA LEU A 47 -9.48 6.95 -3.10
C LEU A 47 -8.94 7.98 -4.09
N ALA A 48 -7.87 7.65 -4.78
CA ALA A 48 -7.25 8.55 -5.74
C ALA A 48 -8.18 8.85 -6.94
N VAL A 49 -9.01 7.87 -7.34
CA VAL A 49 -9.97 8.07 -8.43
C VAL A 49 -11.30 8.69 -7.97
N GLY A 50 -11.41 9.02 -6.69
CA GLY A 50 -12.57 9.75 -6.17
C GLY A 50 -13.70 8.90 -5.64
N MET A 51 -13.49 7.60 -5.44
CA MET A 51 -14.52 6.74 -4.86
C MET A 51 -14.77 7.12 -3.41
N SER A 52 -16.05 7.17 -2.99
CA SER A 52 -16.38 7.51 -1.62
C SER A 52 -15.93 6.44 -0.64
N GLN A 53 -15.67 6.84 0.62
CA GLN A 53 -15.24 5.91 1.66
C GLN A 53 -16.28 4.81 1.90
N ARG A 54 -17.56 5.12 1.83
CA ARG A 54 -18.63 4.12 1.97
C ARG A 54 -18.60 3.09 0.87
N GLN A 55 -18.42 3.54 -0.37
CA GLN A 55 -18.33 2.64 -1.52
C GLN A 55 -17.13 1.71 -1.42
N ILE A 56 -16.00 2.23 -0.97
CA ILE A 56 -14.78 1.43 -0.78
C ILE A 56 -14.98 0.41 0.33
N ALA A 57 -15.59 0.81 1.44
CA ALA A 57 -15.86 -0.11 2.55
C ALA A 57 -16.73 -1.27 2.09
N ALA A 58 -17.77 -0.99 1.29
CA ALA A 58 -18.64 -2.04 0.76
C ALA A 58 -17.91 -2.95 -0.22
N LYS A 59 -17.06 -2.39 -1.07
CA LYS A 59 -16.35 -3.14 -2.11
C LYS A 59 -15.25 -4.02 -1.53
N LEU A 60 -14.44 -3.49 -0.62
CA LEU A 60 -13.25 -4.18 -0.11
C LEU A 60 -13.45 -4.83 1.26
N GLY A 61 -14.58 -4.55 1.93
CA GLY A 61 -14.86 -5.11 3.25
C GLY A 61 -14.02 -4.49 4.36
N PHE A 62 -13.47 -3.30 4.15
CA PHE A 62 -12.67 -2.61 5.17
C PHE A 62 -13.55 -1.85 6.14
N SER A 63 -13.07 -1.70 7.38
CA SER A 63 -13.66 -0.78 8.35
C SER A 63 -13.36 0.66 7.94
N LEU A 64 -14.22 1.59 8.40
CA LEU A 64 -13.99 3.01 8.14
C LEU A 64 -12.66 3.51 8.71
N CYS A 65 -12.20 2.93 9.80
CA CYS A 65 -10.90 3.29 10.39
C CYS A 65 -9.74 3.01 9.43
N LYS A 66 -9.77 1.86 8.75
CA LYS A 66 -8.75 1.50 7.77
C LYS A 66 -8.79 2.44 6.56
N ILE A 67 -9.99 2.82 6.13
CA ILE A 67 -10.17 3.74 5.01
C ILE A 67 -9.65 5.14 5.36
N THR A 68 -9.92 5.62 6.56
CA THR A 68 -9.41 6.91 7.04
C THR A 68 -7.89 6.94 7.03
N ARG A 69 -7.26 5.82 7.43
CA ARG A 69 -5.80 5.70 7.39
C ARG A 69 -5.30 5.77 5.94
N GLY A 70 -5.96 5.09 5.01
CA GLY A 70 -5.63 5.15 3.59
C GLY A 70 -5.78 6.55 3.02
N ALA A 71 -6.83 7.28 3.42
CA ALA A 71 -7.06 8.66 3.00
C ALA A 71 -5.93 9.58 3.47
N LYS A 72 -5.42 9.36 4.69
CA LYS A 72 -4.28 10.13 5.20
C LYS A 72 -3.02 9.88 4.38
N ILE A 73 -2.78 8.63 4.00
CA ILE A 73 -1.63 8.27 3.15
C ILE A 73 -1.73 8.97 1.81
N LEU A 74 -2.88 8.92 1.16
CA LEU A 74 -3.11 9.58 -0.12
C LEU A 74 -2.90 11.09 -0.03
N LYS A 75 -3.47 11.73 0.98
CA LYS A 75 -3.33 13.18 1.20
C LYS A 75 -1.87 13.58 1.37
N LYS A 76 -1.12 12.78 2.09
CA LYS A 76 0.31 13.01 2.33
C LYS A 76 1.11 12.87 1.04
N ARG A 77 0.82 11.83 0.25
CA ARG A 77 1.53 11.57 -1.00
C ARG A 77 1.19 12.58 -2.09
N ASN A 78 -0.05 13.07 -2.15
CA ASN A 78 -0.45 14.08 -3.13
C ASN A 78 0.29 15.42 -2.94
N GLY A 79 0.77 15.68 -1.74
CA GLY A 79 1.61 16.84 -1.50
C GLY A 79 3.06 16.65 -1.93
N ALA A 80 3.49 15.41 -2.16
CA ALA A 80 4.88 15.06 -2.48
C ALA A 80 5.02 14.41 -3.86
N VAL A 81 4.18 13.41 -4.16
CA VAL A 81 4.25 12.62 -5.39
C VAL A 81 2.83 12.36 -5.88
N ALA A 82 2.59 12.57 -7.16
CA ALA A 82 1.32 12.21 -7.78
C ALA A 82 1.20 10.69 -7.84
N ILE A 83 0.04 10.19 -7.50
CA ILE A 83 -0.27 8.76 -7.60
C ILE A 83 -0.80 8.47 -9.00
#